data_cd07079e5ddcf2ebc9427549cfbf5d19
#
_entry.id   cd07079e5ddcf2ebc9427549cfbf5d19
#
_cell.length_a   1.000
_cell.length_b   1.000
_cell.length_c   1.000
_cell.angle_alpha   90.00
_cell.angle_beta   90.00
_cell.angle_gamma   90.00
#
_symmetry.space_group_name_H-M   'P 1'
#
loop_
_entity.id
_entity.type
_entity.pdbx_description
1 polymer ?
#
loop_
_entity_poly.entity_id
_entity_poly.type
_entity_poly.pdbx_seq_one_letter_code
_entity_poly.pdbx_strand_id
1 'polypeptide(L)'
;MKSIGIILGSDSDLPGFKACFAILEEFEVSYEVVVSSAHRTPEQTVEWVKGARGRGIGVIIAVAGGAAHLPGVVASYTTLPVVGVPVETKLAGGIDSILSILQMPSGIPVGTMAAGKSGGVNSALYALSILSVHDKKIEEKLVKYREKMAQNIIDKNEKISQIGLMNYINKLEA
;
A
#
# COMPACT_ATOMS: atom_id res chain seq x y z
N MET A 1 -13.00 1.80 15.49
CA MET A 1 -12.04 2.09 14.41
C MET A 1 -12.18 1.02 13.34
N LYS A 2 -12.19 1.36 12.07
CA LYS A 2 -12.17 0.37 10.98
C LYS A 2 -10.76 -0.18 10.81
N SER A 3 -10.63 -1.46 10.44
CA SER A 3 -9.37 -2.11 10.13
C SER A 3 -9.07 -2.10 8.63
N ILE A 4 -7.85 -2.46 8.26
CA ILE A 4 -7.41 -2.60 6.86
C ILE A 4 -7.23 -4.09 6.57
N GLY A 5 -7.83 -4.56 5.48
CA GLY A 5 -7.55 -5.90 4.95
C GLY A 5 -6.41 -5.86 3.96
N ILE A 6 -5.48 -6.80 4.04
CA ILE A 6 -4.36 -6.93 3.12
C ILE A 6 -4.36 -8.33 2.53
N ILE A 7 -4.48 -8.45 1.22
CA ILE A 7 -4.46 -9.71 0.51
C ILE A 7 -3.32 -9.74 -0.51
N LEU A 8 -2.48 -10.77 -0.44
CA LEU A 8 -1.34 -10.95 -1.33
C LEU A 8 -1.51 -12.23 -2.16
N GLY A 9 -1.16 -12.16 -3.44
CA GLY A 9 -1.22 -13.32 -4.35
C GLY A 9 -0.18 -14.40 -4.07
N SER A 10 0.89 -14.06 -3.35
CA SER A 10 1.96 -14.95 -2.94
C SER A 10 2.61 -14.48 -1.64
N ASP A 11 3.11 -15.42 -0.85
CA ASP A 11 3.94 -15.14 0.34
C ASP A 11 5.32 -14.54 -0.01
N SER A 12 5.80 -14.80 -1.23
CA SER A 12 7.03 -14.18 -1.75
C SER A 12 6.97 -12.65 -1.80
N ASP A 13 5.78 -12.05 -1.77
CA ASP A 13 5.58 -10.62 -1.84
C ASP A 13 5.66 -9.95 -0.46
N LEU A 14 5.51 -10.71 0.63
CA LEU A 14 5.53 -10.21 2.01
C LEU A 14 6.78 -9.40 2.37
N PRO A 15 8.02 -9.83 2.02
CA PRO A 15 9.22 -9.06 2.35
C PRO A 15 9.22 -7.66 1.75
N GLY A 16 8.72 -7.48 0.51
CA GLY A 16 8.58 -6.19 -0.15
C GLY A 16 7.57 -5.26 0.53
N PHE A 17 6.64 -5.84 1.29
CA PHE A 17 5.56 -5.14 2.01
C PHE A 17 5.89 -4.78 3.46
N LYS A 18 7.06 -5.13 3.99
CA LYS A 18 7.46 -4.84 5.37
C LYS A 18 7.28 -3.36 5.76
N ALA A 19 7.56 -2.44 4.84
CA ALA A 19 7.39 -1.00 5.07
C ALA A 19 5.91 -0.57 5.18
N CYS A 20 4.99 -1.24 4.46
CA CYS A 20 3.55 -1.05 4.60
C CYS A 20 3.09 -1.39 6.02
N PHE A 21 3.47 -2.56 6.53
CA PHE A 21 3.12 -2.99 7.89
C PHE A 21 3.67 -2.03 8.95
N ALA A 22 4.94 -1.59 8.82
CA ALA A 22 5.55 -0.63 9.74
C ALA A 22 4.77 0.70 9.83
N ILE A 23 4.24 1.20 8.70
CA ILE A 23 3.36 2.39 8.68
C ILE A 23 2.06 2.11 9.45
N LEU A 24 1.41 0.97 9.24
CA LEU A 24 0.15 0.66 9.92
C LEU A 24 0.35 0.52 11.44
N GLU A 25 1.48 -0.07 11.86
CA GLU A 25 1.88 -0.16 13.26
C GLU A 25 2.17 1.23 13.86
N GLU A 26 2.92 2.10 13.16
CA GLU A 26 3.18 3.49 13.59
C GLU A 26 1.86 4.27 13.79
N PHE A 27 0.87 4.00 12.94
CA PHE A 27 -0.45 4.62 13.05
C PHE A 27 -1.39 3.95 14.04
N GLU A 28 -1.00 2.79 14.62
CA GLU A 28 -1.81 2.00 15.55
C GLU A 28 -3.17 1.60 14.96
N VAL A 29 -3.21 1.32 13.66
CA VAL A 29 -4.40 0.85 12.96
C VAL A 29 -4.33 -0.66 12.78
N SER A 30 -5.36 -1.36 13.26
CA SER A 30 -5.45 -2.80 13.11
C SER A 30 -5.56 -3.22 11.65
N TYR A 31 -4.93 -4.33 11.31
CA TYR A 31 -5.01 -4.92 9.98
C TYR A 31 -5.07 -6.45 10.03
N GLU A 32 -5.63 -7.02 8.98
CA GLU A 32 -5.73 -8.47 8.76
C GLU A 32 -4.98 -8.81 7.48
N VAL A 33 -4.11 -9.80 7.51
CA VAL A 33 -3.33 -10.24 6.34
C VAL A 33 -3.74 -11.64 5.93
N VAL A 34 -3.92 -11.84 4.63
CA VAL A 34 -4.13 -13.17 4.03
C VAL A 34 -3.29 -13.33 2.76
N VAL A 35 -2.74 -14.52 2.58
CA VAL A 35 -2.16 -14.93 1.30
C VAL A 35 -3.20 -15.78 0.59
N SER A 36 -3.67 -15.30 -0.57
CA SER A 36 -4.66 -16.02 -1.37
C SER A 36 -4.53 -15.60 -2.84
N SER A 37 -4.49 -16.59 -3.71
CA SER A 37 -4.28 -16.37 -5.14
C SER A 37 -5.60 -16.40 -5.91
N ALA A 38 -5.89 -15.36 -6.67
CA ALA A 38 -7.07 -15.33 -7.55
C ALA A 38 -7.12 -16.50 -8.55
N HIS A 39 -5.94 -17.05 -8.92
CA HIS A 39 -5.85 -18.14 -9.89
C HIS A 39 -5.80 -19.52 -9.24
N ARG A 40 -5.17 -19.66 -8.05
CA ARG A 40 -4.92 -20.96 -7.41
C ARG A 40 -5.90 -21.29 -6.29
N THR A 41 -6.46 -20.25 -5.64
CA THR A 41 -7.42 -20.36 -4.55
C THR A 41 -8.59 -19.36 -4.70
N PRO A 42 -9.28 -19.36 -5.85
CA PRO A 42 -10.29 -18.33 -6.17
C PRO A 42 -11.45 -18.33 -5.15
N GLU A 43 -11.92 -19.49 -4.73
CA GLU A 43 -13.03 -19.61 -3.77
C GLU A 43 -12.68 -19.01 -2.41
N GLN A 44 -11.49 -19.30 -1.89
CA GLN A 44 -11.01 -18.71 -0.63
C GLN A 44 -10.85 -17.19 -0.73
N THR A 45 -10.35 -16.70 -1.88
CA THR A 45 -10.26 -15.26 -2.16
C THR A 45 -11.64 -14.61 -2.06
N VAL A 46 -12.63 -15.18 -2.72
CA VAL A 46 -14.00 -14.66 -2.76
C VAL A 46 -14.66 -14.69 -1.38
N GLU A 47 -14.52 -15.79 -0.66
CA GLU A 47 -15.04 -15.94 0.70
C GLU A 47 -14.46 -14.90 1.66
N TRP A 48 -13.13 -14.74 1.64
CA TRP A 48 -12.45 -13.76 2.47
C TRP A 48 -12.93 -12.33 2.18
N VAL A 49 -13.04 -11.96 0.89
CA VAL A 49 -13.50 -10.63 0.46
C VAL A 49 -14.94 -10.37 0.87
N LYS A 50 -15.86 -11.31 0.63
CA LYS A 50 -17.27 -11.17 1.00
C LYS A 50 -17.46 -10.99 2.52
N GLY A 51 -16.66 -11.67 3.32
CA GLY A 51 -16.69 -11.54 4.79
C GLY A 51 -16.02 -10.28 5.34
N ALA A 52 -15.21 -9.55 4.54
CA ALA A 52 -14.35 -8.46 4.98
C ALA A 52 -15.12 -7.35 5.73
N ARG A 53 -16.24 -6.89 5.17
CA ARG A 53 -17.06 -5.83 5.80
C ARG A 53 -17.62 -6.28 7.16
N GLY A 54 -18.04 -7.53 7.28
CA GLY A 54 -18.56 -8.10 8.54
C GLY A 54 -17.48 -8.19 9.64
N ARG A 55 -16.21 -8.37 9.25
CA ARG A 55 -15.06 -8.35 10.16
C ARG A 55 -14.58 -6.93 10.52
N GLY A 56 -15.25 -5.88 10.02
CA GLY A 56 -14.92 -4.49 10.33
C GLY A 56 -13.84 -3.87 9.42
N ILE A 57 -13.45 -4.55 8.36
CA ILE A 57 -12.53 -3.99 7.35
C ILE A 57 -13.20 -2.80 6.64
N GLY A 58 -12.48 -1.71 6.53
CA GLY A 58 -12.94 -0.48 5.87
C GLY A 58 -12.31 -0.23 4.49
N VAL A 59 -11.11 -0.78 4.26
CA VAL A 59 -10.34 -0.67 3.00
C VAL A 59 -9.60 -1.98 2.78
N ILE A 60 -9.46 -2.42 1.54
CA ILE A 60 -8.65 -3.59 1.18
C ILE A 60 -7.45 -3.15 0.34
N ILE A 61 -6.25 -3.56 0.74
CA ILE A 61 -5.03 -3.47 -0.06
C ILE A 61 -4.81 -4.83 -0.71
N ALA A 62 -4.79 -4.87 -2.04
CA ALA A 62 -4.61 -6.10 -2.81
C ALA A 62 -3.32 -6.04 -3.64
N VAL A 63 -2.42 -7.01 -3.41
CA VAL A 63 -1.05 -7.04 -3.91
C VAL A 63 -0.91 -8.17 -4.92
N ALA A 64 -0.45 -7.86 -6.12
CA ALA A 64 -0.26 -8.86 -7.16
C ALA A 64 0.83 -8.49 -8.17
N GLY A 65 1.47 -9.49 -8.77
CA GLY A 65 2.47 -9.34 -9.82
C GLY A 65 2.17 -10.15 -11.08
N GLY A 66 2.82 -9.80 -12.17
CA GLY A 66 2.63 -10.42 -13.48
C GLY A 66 1.23 -10.14 -14.04
N ALA A 67 0.46 -11.20 -14.30
CA ALA A 67 -0.95 -11.12 -14.72
C ALA A 67 -1.90 -10.59 -13.61
N ALA A 68 -1.46 -9.92 -12.67
CA ALA A 68 -1.96 -9.23 -11.48
C ALA A 68 -3.51 -9.06 -11.38
N HIS A 69 -4.28 -10.15 -11.54
CA HIS A 69 -5.75 -10.13 -11.56
C HIS A 69 -6.38 -9.96 -10.17
N LEU A 70 -5.63 -10.25 -9.10
CA LEU A 70 -6.17 -10.28 -7.75
C LEU A 70 -6.90 -8.98 -7.33
N PRO A 71 -6.37 -7.77 -7.55
CA PRO A 71 -7.08 -6.55 -7.16
C PRO A 71 -8.42 -6.35 -7.87
N GLY A 72 -8.51 -6.68 -9.16
CA GLY A 72 -9.75 -6.65 -9.93
C GLY A 72 -10.77 -7.68 -9.45
N VAL A 73 -10.31 -8.90 -9.15
CA VAL A 73 -11.16 -9.95 -8.55
C VAL A 73 -11.68 -9.51 -7.19
N VAL A 74 -10.83 -8.97 -6.31
CA VAL A 74 -11.24 -8.42 -5.02
C VAL A 74 -12.31 -7.34 -5.20
N ALA A 75 -12.06 -6.37 -6.08
CA ALA A 75 -12.98 -5.25 -6.30
C ALA A 75 -14.35 -5.70 -6.82
N SER A 76 -14.43 -6.80 -7.58
CA SER A 76 -15.69 -7.33 -8.11
C SER A 76 -16.60 -7.96 -7.05
N TYR A 77 -16.07 -8.31 -5.87
CA TYR A 77 -16.83 -8.97 -4.80
C TYR A 77 -17.10 -8.08 -3.58
N THR A 78 -16.72 -6.80 -3.62
CA THR A 78 -16.97 -5.87 -2.52
C THR A 78 -17.25 -4.46 -3.01
N THR A 79 -17.93 -3.66 -2.19
CA THR A 79 -18.06 -2.21 -2.36
C THR A 79 -17.12 -1.43 -1.41
N LEU A 80 -16.22 -2.12 -0.71
CA LEU A 80 -15.14 -1.47 0.02
C LEU A 80 -14.14 -0.86 -0.98
N PRO A 81 -13.49 0.26 -0.64
CA PRO A 81 -12.36 0.75 -1.43
C PRO A 81 -11.28 -0.32 -1.57
N VAL A 82 -10.82 -0.55 -2.80
CA VAL A 82 -9.73 -1.47 -3.09
C VAL A 82 -8.54 -0.69 -3.63
N VAL A 83 -7.40 -0.90 -2.99
CA VAL A 83 -6.10 -0.32 -3.35
C VAL A 83 -5.22 -1.43 -3.92
N GLY A 84 -4.98 -1.37 -5.22
CA GLY A 84 -4.15 -2.33 -5.95
C GLY A 84 -2.68 -1.92 -5.90
N VAL A 85 -1.81 -2.86 -5.54
CA VAL A 85 -0.37 -2.62 -5.50
C VAL A 85 0.36 -3.60 -6.42
N PRO A 86 0.96 -3.09 -7.50
CA PRO A 86 1.76 -3.89 -8.40
C PRO A 86 3.05 -4.38 -7.72
N VAL A 87 3.39 -5.64 -7.90
CA VAL A 87 4.69 -6.20 -7.53
C VAL A 87 5.67 -6.00 -8.68
N GLU A 88 6.90 -5.66 -8.35
CA GLU A 88 7.99 -5.60 -9.33
C GLU A 88 8.24 -6.98 -9.93
N THR A 89 8.38 -7.02 -11.25
CA THR A 89 8.71 -8.22 -12.02
C THR A 89 9.95 -7.98 -12.90
N LYS A 90 10.43 -9.04 -13.54
CA LYS A 90 11.56 -8.92 -14.48
C LYS A 90 11.20 -8.15 -15.76
N LEU A 91 9.90 -8.05 -16.08
CA LEU A 91 9.44 -7.32 -17.26
C LEU A 91 9.40 -5.82 -16.98
N ALA A 92 10.44 -5.13 -17.37
CA ALA A 92 10.58 -3.66 -17.27
C ALA A 92 10.16 -3.10 -15.89
N GLY A 93 10.64 -3.73 -14.80
CA GLY A 93 10.37 -3.29 -13.43
C GLY A 93 8.93 -3.45 -12.96
N GLY A 94 8.14 -4.31 -13.63
CA GLY A 94 6.75 -4.60 -13.23
C GLY A 94 5.70 -3.87 -14.05
N ILE A 95 6.02 -3.43 -15.26
CA ILE A 95 5.05 -2.78 -16.16
C ILE A 95 3.84 -3.68 -16.46
N ASP A 96 4.04 -4.98 -16.56
CA ASP A 96 2.99 -5.99 -16.69
C ASP A 96 2.02 -5.96 -15.50
N SER A 97 2.51 -5.93 -14.28
CA SER A 97 1.71 -5.81 -13.06
C SER A 97 0.95 -4.48 -13.02
N ILE A 98 1.62 -3.36 -13.35
CA ILE A 98 1.01 -2.02 -13.38
C ILE A 98 -0.15 -1.99 -14.36
N LEU A 99 0.06 -2.40 -15.59
CA LEU A 99 -0.97 -2.36 -16.63
C LEU A 99 -2.13 -3.31 -16.32
N SER A 100 -1.86 -4.49 -15.77
CA SER A 100 -2.89 -5.45 -15.39
C SER A 100 -3.82 -4.91 -14.31
N ILE A 101 -3.31 -4.14 -13.34
CA ILE A 101 -4.10 -3.57 -12.25
C ILE A 101 -4.78 -2.27 -12.67
N LEU A 102 -4.11 -1.44 -13.47
CA LEU A 102 -4.57 -0.11 -13.83
C LEU A 102 -5.77 -0.14 -14.80
N GLN A 103 -5.78 -1.07 -15.76
CA GLN A 103 -6.75 -1.13 -16.86
C GLN A 103 -8.05 -1.84 -16.45
N MET A 104 -8.73 -1.30 -15.43
CA MET A 104 -10.02 -1.84 -14.96
C MET A 104 -11.17 -1.43 -15.87
N PRO A 105 -12.19 -2.32 -16.08
CA PRO A 105 -13.40 -1.99 -16.79
C PRO A 105 -14.26 -0.97 -16.03
N SER A 106 -15.07 -0.22 -16.77
CA SER A 106 -16.05 0.68 -16.16
C SER A 106 -16.95 -0.03 -15.15
N GLY A 107 -17.14 0.56 -13.98
CA GLY A 107 -18.00 0.06 -12.92
C GLY A 107 -17.29 -0.72 -11.81
N ILE A 108 -16.06 -1.19 -12.01
CA ILE A 108 -15.27 -1.90 -11.01
C ILE A 108 -13.91 -1.18 -10.81
N PRO A 109 -13.87 -0.09 -10.04
CA PRO A 109 -12.65 0.70 -9.86
C PRO A 109 -11.67 0.04 -8.89
N VAL A 110 -10.36 0.19 -9.17
CA VAL A 110 -9.24 -0.13 -8.27
C VAL A 110 -8.32 1.08 -8.22
N GLY A 111 -8.04 1.61 -7.01
CA GLY A 111 -7.07 2.68 -6.83
C GLY A 111 -5.65 2.14 -6.93
N THR A 112 -4.98 2.30 -8.06
CA THR A 112 -3.67 1.68 -8.30
C THR A 112 -2.52 2.53 -7.77
N MET A 113 -1.60 1.89 -7.02
CA MET A 113 -0.38 2.52 -6.49
C MET A 113 0.84 2.26 -7.38
N ALA A 114 1.98 2.84 -7.03
CA ALA A 114 3.25 2.53 -7.67
C ALA A 114 3.67 1.07 -7.45
N ALA A 115 4.57 0.55 -8.27
CA ALA A 115 5.15 -0.78 -8.05
C ALA A 115 6.20 -0.77 -6.93
N GLY A 116 6.39 -1.93 -6.29
CA GLY A 116 7.44 -2.19 -5.31
C GLY A 116 7.28 -1.45 -3.98
N LYS A 117 8.42 -1.14 -3.34
CA LYS A 117 8.46 -0.60 -1.97
C LYS A 117 7.66 0.69 -1.80
N SER A 118 7.76 1.63 -2.74
CA SER A 118 7.02 2.90 -2.68
C SER A 118 5.52 2.68 -2.76
N GLY A 119 5.07 1.72 -3.57
CA GLY A 119 3.68 1.30 -3.67
C GLY A 119 3.15 0.74 -2.36
N GLY A 120 3.96 -0.08 -1.67
CA GLY A 120 3.62 -0.63 -0.36
C GLY A 120 3.39 0.48 0.68
N VAL A 121 4.33 1.42 0.82
CA VAL A 121 4.20 2.57 1.73
C VAL A 121 2.99 3.42 1.39
N ASN A 122 2.85 3.80 0.11
CA ASN A 122 1.77 4.67 -0.32
C ASN A 122 0.40 4.00 -0.24
N SER A 123 0.30 2.67 -0.37
CA SER A 123 -0.96 1.95 -0.18
C SER A 123 -1.45 2.03 1.27
N ALA A 124 -0.54 1.90 2.25
CA ALA A 124 -0.88 2.10 3.66
C ALA A 124 -1.35 3.53 3.92
N LEU A 125 -0.59 4.53 3.48
CA LEU A 125 -0.94 5.95 3.67
C LEU A 125 -2.25 6.32 2.96
N TYR A 126 -2.52 5.76 1.79
CA TYR A 126 -3.76 6.00 1.06
C TYR A 126 -4.97 5.33 1.75
N ALA A 127 -4.80 4.08 2.21
CA ALA A 127 -5.82 3.41 3.01
C ALA A 127 -6.13 4.18 4.30
N LEU A 128 -5.10 4.67 5.00
CA LEU A 128 -5.24 5.54 6.17
C LEU A 128 -5.96 6.85 5.82
N SER A 129 -5.66 7.46 4.66
CA SER A 129 -6.35 8.67 4.19
C SER A 129 -7.84 8.43 3.94
N ILE A 130 -8.21 7.26 3.40
CA ILE A 130 -9.62 6.88 3.22
C ILE A 130 -10.31 6.74 4.58
N LEU A 131 -9.68 6.08 5.56
CA LEU A 131 -10.26 5.89 6.89
C LEU A 131 -10.34 7.21 7.67
N SER A 132 -9.40 8.13 7.46
CA SER A 132 -9.34 9.42 8.16
C SER A 132 -10.52 10.34 7.87
N VAL A 133 -11.25 10.15 6.77
CA VAL A 133 -12.47 10.90 6.45
C VAL A 133 -13.52 10.79 7.57
N HIS A 134 -13.50 9.68 8.32
CA HIS A 134 -14.42 9.44 9.43
C HIS A 134 -13.70 9.15 10.76
N ASP A 135 -12.37 9.35 10.82
CA ASP A 135 -11.58 9.12 12.03
C ASP A 135 -10.55 10.24 12.24
N LYS A 136 -10.89 11.16 13.14
CA LYS A 136 -10.08 12.35 13.44
C LYS A 136 -8.69 12.02 13.97
N LYS A 137 -8.54 10.89 14.69
CA LYS A 137 -7.23 10.47 15.22
C LYS A 137 -6.28 10.06 14.10
N ILE A 138 -6.79 9.38 13.09
CA ILE A 138 -5.99 9.00 11.91
C ILE A 138 -5.62 10.27 11.12
N GLU A 139 -6.55 11.21 10.94
CA GLU A 139 -6.29 12.49 10.27
C GLU A 139 -5.14 13.25 10.94
N GLU A 140 -5.19 13.42 12.26
CA GLU A 140 -4.14 14.11 13.02
C GLU A 140 -2.77 13.44 12.91
N LYS A 141 -2.74 12.10 12.92
CA LYS A 141 -1.49 11.34 12.69
C LYS A 141 -0.95 11.55 11.27
N LEU A 142 -1.81 11.59 10.25
CA LEU A 142 -1.40 11.86 8.87
C LEU A 142 -0.80 13.28 8.71
N VAL A 143 -1.39 14.28 9.35
CA VAL A 143 -0.84 15.65 9.36
C VAL A 143 0.56 15.64 9.97
N LYS A 144 0.71 15.08 11.16
CA LYS A 144 2.02 14.98 11.84
C LYS A 144 3.05 14.20 11.02
N TYR A 145 2.64 13.13 10.35
CA TYR A 145 3.51 12.36 9.47
C TYR A 145 4.07 13.22 8.33
N ARG A 146 3.22 14.03 7.69
CA ARG A 146 3.64 14.94 6.62
C ARG A 146 4.53 16.08 7.14
N GLU A 147 4.24 16.65 8.30
CA GLU A 147 5.07 17.66 8.95
C GLU A 147 6.47 17.10 9.23
N LYS A 148 6.57 15.88 9.78
CA LYS A 148 7.85 15.19 10.00
C LYS A 148 8.62 14.97 8.69
N MET A 149 7.94 14.58 7.60
CA MET A 149 8.59 14.45 6.29
C MET A 149 9.15 15.79 5.78
N ALA A 150 8.39 16.87 5.92
CA ALA A 150 8.83 18.21 5.52
C ALA A 150 10.03 18.65 6.36
N GLN A 151 9.99 18.49 7.69
CA GLN A 151 11.08 18.84 8.59
C GLN A 151 12.36 18.08 8.24
N ASN A 152 12.26 16.79 7.93
CA ASN A 152 13.43 15.99 7.51
C ASN A 152 14.14 16.56 6.25
N ILE A 153 13.41 17.18 5.34
CA ILE A 153 14.03 17.83 4.16
C ILE A 153 14.67 19.16 4.55
N ILE A 154 14.03 19.94 5.42
CA ILE A 154 14.59 21.19 5.95
C ILE A 154 15.91 20.91 6.68
N ASP A 155 15.91 19.95 7.59
CA ASP A 155 17.11 19.54 8.36
C ASP A 155 18.28 19.11 7.46
N LYS A 156 17.98 18.39 6.36
CA LYS A 156 18.99 18.01 5.36
C LYS A 156 19.60 19.24 4.69
N ASN A 157 18.77 20.21 4.29
CA ASN A 157 19.26 21.47 3.68
C ASN A 157 20.11 22.28 4.66
N GLU A 158 19.69 22.39 5.91
CA GLU A 158 20.49 23.05 6.95
C GLU A 158 21.84 22.37 7.15
N LYS A 159 21.84 21.04 7.19
CA LYS A 159 23.08 20.25 7.33
C LYS A 159 24.02 20.45 6.13
N ILE A 160 23.49 20.49 4.89
CA ILE A 160 24.27 20.81 3.70
C ILE A 160 24.92 22.20 3.83
N SER A 161 24.15 23.20 4.28
CA SER A 161 24.63 24.57 4.48
C SER A 161 25.72 24.66 5.55
N GLN A 162 25.61 23.88 6.63
CA GLN A 162 26.57 23.87 7.75
C GLN A 162 27.90 23.21 7.42
N ILE A 163 27.87 22.05 6.78
CA ILE A 163 29.08 21.25 6.53
C ILE A 163 29.64 21.38 5.11
N GLY A 164 28.90 22.02 4.20
CA GLY A 164 29.20 22.12 2.79
C GLY A 164 28.82 20.88 1.96
N LEU A 165 28.49 21.09 0.69
CA LEU A 165 27.97 20.06 -0.22
C LEU A 165 28.87 18.83 -0.33
N MET A 166 30.18 19.04 -0.57
CA MET A 166 31.10 17.91 -0.78
C MET A 166 31.25 17.04 0.46
N ASN A 167 31.29 17.65 1.65
CA ASN A 167 31.34 16.89 2.89
C ASN A 167 30.03 16.13 3.16
N TYR A 168 28.89 16.68 2.71
CA TYR A 168 27.61 16.00 2.81
C TYR A 168 27.54 14.78 1.88
N ILE A 169 28.01 14.92 0.63
CA ILE A 169 28.09 13.81 -0.34
C ILE A 169 28.95 12.68 0.20
N ASN A 170 30.16 12.99 0.68
CA ASN A 170 31.08 11.99 1.22
C ASN A 170 30.45 11.19 2.41
N LYS A 171 29.56 11.82 3.19
CA LYS A 171 28.82 11.15 4.28
C LYS A 171 27.69 10.24 3.80
N LEU A 172 27.18 10.42 2.60
CA LEU A 172 26.17 9.54 2.01
C LEU A 172 26.78 8.31 1.34
N GLU A 173 28.06 8.38 0.96
CA GLU A 173 28.81 7.31 0.28
C GLU A 173 29.59 6.42 1.25
N ALA A 174 29.74 6.82 2.51
CA ALA A 174 30.38 6.07 3.60
C ALA A 174 29.38 5.15 4.34
#